data_04007efd37b6d1b34a9c963f40ad8d9c
#
_entry.id   04007efd37b6d1b34a9c963f40ad8d9c
#
_cell.length_a   1.000
_cell.length_b   1.000
_cell.length_c   1.000
_cell.angle_alpha   90.00
_cell.angle_beta   90.00
_cell.angle_gamma   90.00
#
_symmetry.space_group_name_H-M   'P 1'
#
loop_
_entity.id
_entity.type
_entity.pdbx_description
1 polymer ?
#
loop_
_entity_poly.entity_id
_entity_poly.type
_entity_poly.pdbx_seq_one_letter_code
_entity_poly.pdbx_strand_id
1 'polypeptide(L)'
;TDGGMTISSSFKVMDENTKEDYDAGFTLAFTDGSKLDVLNAGNASSSHAVSVPGSAGAEGVTVTSSNLAPTGLDFMNASTALGVEYHTAADFLGDGLKMSFSASTDTGAAAVPTYRTDSHVAIGATYVTDFGDTTVTIGAGYSDSEGSDSQTAPTADNNGIHVGLSAVTGDLTVAVGFADGEQAGLSDNGSDEITADVVKAGVKYVTGDLTFNVGIASGDAQDNTIGSSGGNDDAQDVTSASVSYAVASGVTAILGYTTVEASDEGASTDDGSAWYIGANMSF
;
A
#
# COMPACT_ATOMS: atom_id res chain seq x y z
N THR A 1 7.71 -13.94 30.95
CA THR A 1 9.17 -13.85 31.17
C THR A 1 9.44 -12.84 32.28
N ASP A 2 10.38 -13.07 33.19
CA ASP A 2 10.71 -12.19 34.32
C ASP A 2 11.30 -10.83 33.87
N GLY A 3 11.54 -10.65 32.57
CA GLY A 3 12.08 -9.41 31.97
C GLY A 3 11.04 -8.51 31.31
N GLY A 4 9.74 -8.81 31.45
CA GLY A 4 8.68 -7.97 30.88
C GLY A 4 8.52 -8.05 29.35
N MET A 5 9.24 -8.94 28.66
CA MET A 5 9.07 -9.21 27.25
C MET A 5 7.90 -10.18 27.02
N THR A 6 7.06 -9.90 26.06
CA THR A 6 5.97 -10.79 25.62
C THR A 6 6.32 -11.44 24.31
N ILE A 7 6.10 -12.76 24.20
CA ILE A 7 6.21 -13.50 22.95
C ILE A 7 4.80 -13.95 22.56
N SER A 8 4.39 -13.58 21.36
CA SER A 8 3.13 -14.05 20.77
C SER A 8 3.42 -14.71 19.41
N SER A 9 2.66 -15.73 19.09
CA SER A 9 2.70 -16.37 17.78
C SER A 9 1.28 -16.63 17.30
N SER A 10 1.06 -16.43 16.02
CA SER A 10 -0.15 -16.82 15.32
C SER A 10 0.23 -17.85 14.25
N PHE A 11 -0.58 -18.87 14.11
CA PHE A 11 -0.45 -19.84 13.03
C PHE A 11 -1.84 -20.10 12.48
N LYS A 12 -1.92 -20.19 11.14
CA LYS A 12 -3.16 -20.64 10.50
C LYS A 12 -3.27 -22.15 10.65
N VAL A 13 -4.45 -22.64 11.07
CA VAL A 13 -4.77 -24.07 10.95
C VAL A 13 -5.09 -24.31 9.47
N MET A 14 -4.28 -25.13 8.82
CA MET A 14 -4.26 -25.36 7.38
C MET A 14 -5.64 -25.63 6.78
N ASP A 15 -5.95 -24.96 5.70
CA ASP A 15 -6.93 -25.41 4.71
C ASP A 15 -6.26 -26.42 3.76
N GLU A 16 -6.90 -27.57 3.50
CA GLU A 16 -6.32 -28.70 2.78
C GLU A 16 -5.89 -28.41 1.32
N ASN A 17 -6.15 -27.21 0.80
CA ASN A 17 -5.93 -26.87 -0.61
C ASN A 17 -4.75 -25.94 -0.90
N THR A 18 -4.06 -25.41 0.10
CA THR A 18 -2.89 -24.54 -0.11
C THR A 18 -1.70 -25.10 0.65
N LYS A 19 -0.79 -25.74 -0.07
CA LYS A 19 0.42 -26.38 0.47
C LYS A 19 1.54 -25.39 0.85
N GLU A 20 1.31 -24.09 0.78
CA GLU A 20 2.40 -23.08 0.77
C GLU A 20 2.22 -21.91 1.75
N ASP A 21 1.25 -21.95 2.68
CA ASP A 21 1.14 -20.90 3.70
C ASP A 21 2.06 -21.21 4.90
N TYR A 22 3.31 -20.76 4.81
CA TYR A 22 4.26 -20.73 5.94
C TYR A 22 4.01 -19.52 6.85
N ASP A 23 2.76 -19.19 7.16
CA ASP A 23 2.39 -18.07 8.02
C ASP A 23 2.70 -18.32 9.53
N ALA A 24 3.73 -19.06 9.82
CA ALA A 24 4.16 -19.34 11.18
C ALA A 24 5.27 -18.39 11.58
N GLY A 25 4.91 -17.27 12.19
CA GLY A 25 5.86 -16.33 12.75
C GLY A 25 5.61 -16.06 14.23
N PHE A 26 6.44 -15.24 14.81
CA PHE A 26 6.25 -14.76 16.16
C PHE A 26 6.63 -13.29 16.30
N THR A 27 5.99 -12.63 17.26
CA THR A 27 6.28 -11.25 17.65
C THR A 27 6.92 -11.25 19.05
N LEU A 28 8.03 -10.57 19.18
CA LEU A 28 8.62 -10.17 20.47
C LEU A 28 8.23 -8.74 20.75
N ALA A 29 7.44 -8.50 21.80
CA ALA A 29 7.10 -7.16 22.28
C ALA A 29 7.94 -6.84 23.53
N PHE A 30 8.61 -5.70 23.51
CA PHE A 30 9.49 -5.25 24.58
C PHE A 30 8.76 -4.27 25.49
N THR A 31 9.31 -4.07 26.70
CA THR A 31 8.69 -3.21 27.74
C THR A 31 8.67 -1.73 27.40
N ASP A 32 9.56 -1.29 26.52
CA ASP A 32 9.60 0.08 26.01
C ASP A 32 8.56 0.35 24.91
N GLY A 33 7.78 -0.69 24.51
CA GLY A 33 6.77 -0.60 23.45
C GLY A 33 7.31 -0.88 22.05
N SER A 34 8.61 -1.16 21.89
CA SER A 34 9.15 -1.66 20.64
C SER A 34 8.77 -3.12 20.41
N LYS A 35 8.80 -3.58 19.17
CA LYS A 35 8.52 -4.98 18.81
C LYS A 35 9.39 -5.46 17.64
N LEU A 36 9.61 -6.76 17.60
CA LEU A 36 10.26 -7.45 16.49
C LEU A 36 9.33 -8.58 16.00
N ASP A 37 8.92 -8.49 14.76
CA ASP A 37 8.20 -9.53 14.03
C ASP A 37 9.19 -10.40 13.27
N VAL A 38 9.06 -11.72 13.35
CA VAL A 38 9.95 -12.71 12.73
C VAL A 38 9.13 -13.74 11.98
N LEU A 39 9.45 -14.00 10.71
CA LEU A 39 8.76 -14.92 9.79
C LEU A 39 7.26 -14.62 9.58
N ASN A 40 6.84 -13.44 9.87
CA ASN A 40 5.53 -12.87 9.55
C ASN A 40 5.70 -11.35 9.57
N ALA A 41 6.77 -10.92 8.93
CA ALA A 41 7.13 -9.51 8.85
C ALA A 41 6.28 -8.82 7.77
N GLY A 42 5.92 -7.58 8.04
CA GLY A 42 5.37 -6.68 7.05
C GLY A 42 6.46 -5.98 6.25
N ASN A 43 6.06 -5.04 5.42
CA ASN A 43 6.96 -4.09 4.78
C ASN A 43 6.99 -2.79 5.60
N ALA A 44 8.17 -2.47 6.15
CA ALA A 44 8.34 -1.29 7.00
C ALA A 44 7.99 0.02 6.29
N SER A 45 8.19 0.12 4.97
CA SER A 45 7.77 1.29 4.19
C SER A 45 6.25 1.44 4.20
N SER A 46 5.52 0.42 3.77
CA SER A 46 4.06 0.48 3.66
C SER A 46 3.35 0.61 5.02
N SER A 47 3.97 0.12 6.10
CA SER A 47 3.45 0.29 7.47
C SER A 47 3.33 1.76 7.91
N HIS A 48 4.01 2.67 7.22
CA HIS A 48 4.02 4.10 7.48
C HIS A 48 3.34 4.95 6.39
N ALA A 49 2.69 4.31 5.42
CA ALA A 49 1.94 5.02 4.40
C ALA A 49 0.73 5.74 4.99
N VAL A 50 0.56 7.01 4.64
CA VAL A 50 -0.61 7.79 5.07
C VAL A 50 -1.81 7.41 4.21
N SER A 51 -2.90 7.04 4.87
CA SER A 51 -4.16 6.77 4.19
C SER A 51 -4.79 8.05 3.64
N VAL A 52 -5.08 8.06 2.34
CA VAL A 52 -5.74 9.19 1.67
C VAL A 52 -7.20 8.80 1.40
N PRO A 53 -8.17 9.50 1.99
CA PRO A 53 -9.59 9.18 1.85
C PRO A 53 -10.06 9.20 0.40
N GLY A 54 -10.83 8.18 -0.01
CA GLY A 54 -11.48 8.13 -1.31
C GLY A 54 -10.54 7.93 -2.52
N SER A 55 -9.23 7.89 -2.33
CA SER A 55 -8.26 7.84 -3.43
C SER A 55 -8.12 6.46 -4.10
N ALA A 56 -8.64 5.40 -3.50
CA ALA A 56 -8.62 4.05 -4.05
C ALA A 56 -9.88 3.68 -4.86
N GLY A 57 -10.65 4.66 -5.27
CA GLY A 57 -11.98 4.47 -5.81
C GLY A 57 -13.06 4.50 -4.74
N ALA A 58 -14.32 4.47 -5.15
CA ALA A 58 -15.43 4.34 -4.22
C ALA A 58 -15.41 2.96 -3.56
N GLU A 59 -15.70 2.91 -2.27
CA GLU A 59 -15.73 1.67 -1.50
C GLU A 59 -16.60 0.61 -2.20
N GLY A 60 -16.03 -0.58 -2.45
CA GLY A 60 -16.69 -1.67 -3.16
C GLY A 60 -16.63 -1.57 -4.70
N VAL A 61 -16.09 -0.51 -5.27
CA VAL A 61 -15.80 -0.40 -6.70
C VAL A 61 -14.29 -0.50 -6.87
N THR A 62 -13.83 -1.64 -7.33
CA THR A 62 -12.43 -1.82 -7.70
C THR A 62 -12.29 -1.49 -9.18
N VAL A 63 -11.55 -0.45 -9.47
CA VAL A 63 -11.12 -0.16 -10.83
C VAL A 63 -9.74 -0.79 -10.97
N THR A 64 -9.69 -1.97 -11.53
CA THR A 64 -8.45 -2.65 -11.89
C THR A 64 -8.41 -2.83 -13.39
N SER A 65 -7.45 -2.20 -14.01
CA SER A 65 -6.91 -2.69 -15.26
C SER A 65 -5.53 -3.26 -14.94
N SER A 66 -5.25 -4.45 -15.37
CA SER A 66 -3.99 -5.15 -15.09
C SER A 66 -2.78 -4.55 -15.81
N ASN A 67 -2.97 -3.53 -16.62
CA ASN A 67 -1.95 -2.94 -17.49
C ASN A 67 -1.90 -1.41 -17.38
N LEU A 68 -2.49 -0.83 -16.34
CA LEU A 68 -2.54 0.62 -16.16
C LEU A 68 -1.60 1.08 -15.06
N ALA A 69 -1.21 2.35 -15.13
CA ALA A 69 -0.36 2.98 -14.16
C ALA A 69 -0.84 2.74 -12.71
N PRO A 70 0.06 2.47 -11.79
CA PRO A 70 -0.29 2.23 -10.41
C PRO A 70 -0.86 3.50 -9.76
N THR A 71 -1.96 3.34 -9.03
CA THR A 71 -2.57 4.42 -8.22
C THR A 71 -2.43 4.19 -6.71
N GLY A 72 -1.68 3.17 -6.30
CA GLY A 72 -1.36 2.89 -4.89
C GLY A 72 -0.16 3.72 -4.40
N LEU A 73 -0.14 4.16 -3.15
CA LEU A 73 1.04 4.82 -2.57
C LEU A 73 2.17 3.83 -2.24
N ASP A 74 1.86 2.56 -2.23
CA ASP A 74 2.75 1.46 -1.83
C ASP A 74 2.93 0.42 -2.94
N PHE A 75 2.78 0.84 -4.21
CA PHE A 75 2.88 -0.07 -5.35
C PHE A 75 4.27 -0.74 -5.50
N MET A 76 5.29 -0.19 -4.85
CA MET A 76 6.65 -0.75 -4.76
C MET A 76 6.80 -1.81 -3.64
N ASN A 77 5.69 -2.37 -3.18
CA ASN A 77 5.67 -3.24 -2.01
C ASN A 77 6.00 -4.69 -2.38
N ALA A 78 7.20 -5.16 -2.05
CA ALA A 78 7.53 -6.58 -2.08
C ALA A 78 7.05 -7.30 -0.82
N SER A 79 6.68 -8.56 -0.94
CA SER A 79 6.31 -9.40 0.21
C SER A 79 7.55 -9.70 1.07
N THR A 80 7.42 -9.56 2.38
CA THR A 80 8.49 -9.80 3.35
C THR A 80 8.16 -10.92 4.35
N ALA A 81 7.23 -11.81 3.98
CA ALA A 81 6.69 -12.83 4.88
C ALA A 81 7.76 -13.71 5.55
N LEU A 82 8.89 -13.96 4.90
CA LEU A 82 10.01 -14.75 5.43
C LEU A 82 11.13 -13.90 6.04
N GLY A 83 10.85 -12.67 6.42
CA GLY A 83 11.82 -11.74 6.95
C GLY A 83 11.65 -11.41 8.43
N VAL A 84 12.21 -10.26 8.77
CA VAL A 84 12.10 -9.63 10.07
C VAL A 84 11.63 -8.19 9.90
N GLU A 85 10.81 -7.71 10.84
CA GLU A 85 10.43 -6.29 10.92
C GLU A 85 10.56 -5.81 12.36
N TYR A 86 11.36 -4.76 12.57
CA TYR A 86 11.51 -4.10 13.85
C TYR A 86 10.74 -2.79 13.85
N HIS A 87 9.93 -2.57 14.89
CA HIS A 87 9.20 -1.34 15.13
C HIS A 87 9.76 -0.69 16.39
N THR A 88 10.14 0.57 16.30
CA THR A 88 10.57 1.34 17.46
C THR A 88 9.41 1.56 18.43
N ALA A 89 9.73 1.81 19.69
CA ALA A 89 8.76 2.39 20.61
C ALA A 89 8.18 3.69 20.04
N ALA A 90 6.98 4.05 20.45
CA ALA A 90 6.48 5.41 20.26
C ALA A 90 7.47 6.38 20.93
N ASP A 91 7.70 7.51 20.30
CA ASP A 91 8.56 8.57 20.83
C ASP A 91 10.06 8.20 20.92
N PHE A 92 10.51 7.24 20.10
CA PHE A 92 11.89 6.72 20.10
C PHE A 92 12.96 7.82 19.95
N LEU A 93 12.76 8.81 19.10
CA LEU A 93 13.65 9.97 18.91
C LEU A 93 12.98 11.31 19.23
N GLY A 94 11.82 11.28 19.89
CA GLY A 94 11.03 12.46 20.23
C GLY A 94 9.54 12.18 20.16
N ASP A 95 8.75 13.02 20.80
CA ASP A 95 7.31 12.86 20.89
C ASP A 95 6.66 12.70 19.51
N GLY A 96 5.89 11.64 19.31
CA GLY A 96 5.11 11.38 18.11
C GLY A 96 5.86 10.68 16.98
N LEU A 97 7.17 10.41 17.08
CA LEU A 97 7.93 9.70 16.05
C LEU A 97 7.93 8.18 16.28
N LYS A 98 7.54 7.44 15.23
CA LYS A 98 7.67 5.98 15.14
C LYS A 98 8.43 5.63 13.88
N MET A 99 9.24 4.60 13.93
CA MET A 99 9.99 4.08 12.78
C MET A 99 9.88 2.55 12.71
N SER A 100 10.00 2.00 11.52
CA SER A 100 10.12 0.57 11.29
C SER A 100 11.23 0.27 10.30
N PHE A 101 11.82 -0.91 10.43
CA PHE A 101 12.85 -1.45 9.56
C PHE A 101 12.50 -2.89 9.26
N SER A 102 12.48 -3.28 8.00
CA SER A 102 12.27 -4.68 7.60
C SER A 102 13.35 -5.16 6.66
N ALA A 103 13.63 -6.45 6.72
CA ALA A 103 14.53 -7.14 5.81
C ALA A 103 14.06 -8.58 5.59
N SER A 104 14.19 -9.06 4.36
CA SER A 104 13.93 -10.44 3.97
C SER A 104 14.99 -10.90 2.99
N THR A 105 15.37 -12.17 3.04
CA THR A 105 16.33 -12.80 2.10
C THR A 105 15.65 -13.73 1.10
N ASP A 106 14.34 -13.94 1.22
CA ASP A 106 13.53 -14.71 0.28
C ASP A 106 12.09 -14.29 0.47
N THR A 107 11.43 -13.84 -0.57
CA THR A 107 10.04 -13.39 -0.50
C THR A 107 9.03 -14.51 -0.81
N GLY A 108 9.49 -15.75 -0.79
CA GLY A 108 8.66 -16.92 -1.06
C GLY A 108 8.51 -17.19 -2.56
N ALA A 109 8.43 -18.47 -2.90
CA ALA A 109 8.19 -18.88 -4.27
C ALA A 109 6.79 -18.46 -4.70
N ALA A 110 6.67 -17.43 -5.51
CA ALA A 110 5.47 -17.26 -6.31
C ALA A 110 5.29 -18.53 -7.16
N ALA A 111 4.07 -19.02 -7.24
CA ALA A 111 3.73 -20.20 -8.05
C ALA A 111 3.94 -19.98 -9.57
N VAL A 112 4.50 -18.84 -9.95
CA VAL A 112 4.85 -18.47 -11.33
C VAL A 112 6.37 -18.35 -11.42
N PRO A 113 7.05 -19.11 -12.28
CA PRO A 113 8.51 -19.24 -12.30
C PRO A 113 9.26 -18.02 -12.86
N THR A 114 8.67 -16.85 -12.91
CA THR A 114 9.21 -15.73 -13.68
C THR A 114 9.84 -14.60 -12.86
N TYR A 115 9.46 -14.42 -11.59
CA TYR A 115 10.02 -13.33 -10.78
C TYR A 115 10.25 -13.81 -9.36
N ARG A 116 11.48 -13.77 -8.91
CA ARG A 116 11.86 -14.10 -7.54
C ARG A 116 12.65 -12.93 -6.96
N THR A 117 12.19 -12.40 -5.87
CA THR A 117 12.95 -11.41 -5.10
C THR A 117 13.87 -12.15 -4.14
N ASP A 118 15.17 -11.96 -4.27
CA ASP A 118 16.19 -12.63 -3.44
C ASP A 118 16.46 -11.86 -2.15
N SER A 119 16.33 -10.53 -2.17
CA SER A 119 16.46 -9.71 -0.98
C SER A 119 15.48 -8.54 -1.00
N HIS A 120 15.06 -8.13 0.18
CA HIS A 120 14.24 -6.95 0.36
C HIS A 120 14.65 -6.22 1.64
N VAL A 121 14.76 -4.91 1.57
CA VAL A 121 14.94 -4.03 2.72
C VAL A 121 13.96 -2.88 2.64
N ALA A 122 13.42 -2.47 3.78
CA ALA A 122 12.58 -1.29 3.84
C ALA A 122 12.75 -0.53 5.15
N ILE A 123 12.48 0.77 5.07
CA ILE A 123 12.42 1.67 6.21
C ILE A 123 11.19 2.55 6.08
N GLY A 124 10.53 2.81 7.20
CA GLY A 124 9.42 3.75 7.26
C GLY A 124 9.44 4.55 8.54
N ALA A 125 8.80 5.72 8.48
CA ALA A 125 8.64 6.61 9.63
C ALA A 125 7.29 7.32 9.58
N THR A 126 6.66 7.46 10.74
CA THR A 126 5.46 8.27 10.94
C THR A 126 5.72 9.26 12.07
N TYR A 127 5.40 10.52 11.82
CA TYR A 127 5.42 11.57 12.82
C TYR A 127 4.01 12.12 13.02
N VAL A 128 3.56 12.13 14.28
CA VAL A 128 2.23 12.63 14.66
C VAL A 128 2.43 13.80 15.63
N THR A 129 1.76 14.91 15.35
CA THR A 129 1.82 16.10 16.20
C THR A 129 0.48 16.84 16.20
N ASP A 130 0.20 17.56 17.28
CA ASP A 130 -1.02 18.35 17.42
C ASP A 130 -0.72 19.85 17.28
N PHE A 131 -1.54 20.53 16.49
CA PHE A 131 -1.57 21.99 16.35
C PHE A 131 -2.96 22.49 16.78
N GLY A 132 -3.11 22.78 18.07
CA GLY A 132 -4.40 23.10 18.66
C GLY A 132 -5.35 21.89 18.58
N ASP A 133 -6.47 22.06 17.88
CA ASP A 133 -7.49 21.00 17.73
C ASP A 133 -7.23 20.12 16.47
N THR A 134 -6.11 20.30 15.80
CA THR A 134 -5.75 19.57 14.58
C THR A 134 -4.61 18.60 14.85
N THR A 135 -4.85 17.30 14.64
CA THR A 135 -3.80 16.29 14.60
C THR A 135 -3.24 16.16 13.19
N VAL A 136 -1.93 16.34 13.05
CA VAL A 136 -1.21 16.18 11.79
C VAL A 136 -0.37 14.92 11.84
N THR A 137 -0.49 14.11 10.81
CA THR A 137 0.32 12.90 10.60
C THR A 137 1.14 13.06 9.32
N ILE A 138 2.44 12.86 9.42
CA ILE A 138 3.35 12.77 8.27
C ILE A 138 3.89 11.34 8.25
N GLY A 139 3.79 10.67 7.11
CA GLY A 139 4.34 9.34 6.91
C GLY A 139 5.26 9.32 5.71
N ALA A 140 6.34 8.57 5.78
CA ALA A 140 7.26 8.34 4.68
C ALA A 140 7.85 6.93 4.76
N GLY A 141 8.21 6.38 3.60
CA GLY A 141 8.88 5.09 3.53
C GLY A 141 9.72 4.95 2.27
N TYR A 142 10.69 4.06 2.35
CA TYR A 142 11.52 3.61 1.24
C TYR A 142 11.60 2.09 1.29
N SER A 143 11.56 1.47 0.12
CA SER A 143 11.78 0.03 -0.04
C SER A 143 12.70 -0.22 -1.23
N ASP A 144 13.44 -1.32 -1.13
CA ASP A 144 14.38 -1.78 -2.15
C ASP A 144 14.35 -3.32 -2.17
N SER A 145 14.25 -3.89 -3.34
CA SER A 145 14.20 -5.33 -3.55
C SER A 145 15.07 -5.71 -4.73
N GLU A 146 15.95 -6.65 -4.51
CA GLU A 146 16.77 -7.24 -5.58
C GLU A 146 16.14 -8.55 -6.06
N GLY A 147 16.00 -8.70 -7.37
CA GLY A 147 15.50 -9.91 -7.99
C GLY A 147 16.57 -10.95 -8.24
N SER A 148 16.20 -12.22 -8.32
CA SER A 148 17.18 -13.27 -8.68
C SER A 148 17.32 -13.42 -10.18
N ASP A 149 18.59 -13.52 -10.59
CA ASP A 149 19.00 -13.80 -11.94
C ASP A 149 18.70 -15.28 -12.32
N SER A 150 17.45 -15.59 -12.65
CA SER A 150 17.15 -16.87 -13.26
C SER A 150 17.36 -16.74 -14.78
N GLN A 151 18.08 -17.67 -15.39
CA GLN A 151 18.59 -17.65 -16.78
C GLN A 151 17.56 -17.38 -17.91
N THR A 152 16.34 -17.01 -17.58
CA THR A 152 15.24 -16.76 -18.53
C THR A 152 14.34 -15.58 -18.17
N ALA A 153 14.59 -14.87 -17.08
CA ALA A 153 13.86 -13.67 -16.71
C ALA A 153 14.84 -12.61 -16.20
N PRO A 154 14.67 -11.34 -16.56
CA PRO A 154 15.51 -10.27 -16.07
C PRO A 154 15.34 -10.08 -14.55
N THR A 155 16.34 -9.49 -13.96
CA THR A 155 16.37 -9.08 -12.56
C THR A 155 15.16 -8.22 -12.25
N ALA A 156 14.33 -8.67 -11.32
CA ALA A 156 13.14 -7.93 -10.90
C ALA A 156 13.51 -7.00 -9.75
N ASP A 157 14.35 -6.01 -10.01
CA ASP A 157 14.67 -4.98 -9.03
C ASP A 157 13.47 -4.04 -8.89
N ASN A 158 13.04 -3.79 -7.66
CA ASN A 158 11.98 -2.84 -7.36
C ASN A 158 12.48 -1.91 -6.27
N ASN A 159 12.34 -0.63 -6.47
CA ASN A 159 12.60 0.36 -5.43
C ASN A 159 11.53 1.44 -5.43
N GLY A 160 11.33 2.08 -4.30
CA GLY A 160 10.36 3.15 -4.24
C GLY A 160 10.39 3.94 -2.95
N ILE A 161 9.90 5.15 -3.06
CA ILE A 161 9.71 6.09 -1.96
C ILE A 161 8.27 6.55 -1.94
N HIS A 162 7.71 6.74 -0.76
CA HIS A 162 6.44 7.44 -0.60
C HIS A 162 6.53 8.47 0.52
N VAL A 163 5.68 9.49 0.41
CA VAL A 163 5.44 10.46 1.46
C VAL A 163 3.97 10.85 1.49
N GLY A 164 3.41 11.01 2.67
CA GLY A 164 2.03 11.42 2.85
C GLY A 164 1.86 12.36 4.03
N LEU A 165 0.80 13.15 3.97
CA LEU A 165 0.39 14.06 5.03
C LEU A 165 -1.12 13.96 5.21
N SER A 166 -1.55 13.85 6.47
CA SER A 166 -2.96 13.90 6.85
C SER A 166 -3.16 14.91 7.98
N ALA A 167 -4.25 15.65 7.92
CA ALA A 167 -4.70 16.56 8.97
C ALA A 167 -6.13 16.21 9.37
N VAL A 168 -6.36 16.02 10.67
CA VAL A 168 -7.66 15.71 11.25
C VAL A 168 -8.05 16.82 12.21
N THR A 169 -9.19 17.50 11.93
CA THR A 169 -9.74 18.54 12.77
C THR A 169 -11.22 18.22 13.03
N GLY A 170 -11.55 17.81 14.26
CA GLY A 170 -12.90 17.34 14.58
C GLY A 170 -13.32 16.20 13.64
N ASP A 171 -14.40 16.42 12.89
CA ASP A 171 -14.98 15.43 11.98
C ASP A 171 -14.39 15.48 10.55
N LEU A 172 -13.47 16.39 10.27
CA LEU A 172 -12.85 16.59 8.97
C LEU A 172 -11.45 15.94 8.93
N THR A 173 -11.21 15.13 7.91
CA THR A 173 -9.88 14.63 7.53
C THR A 173 -9.53 15.10 6.13
N VAL A 174 -8.35 15.65 5.96
CA VAL A 174 -7.77 15.98 4.64
C VAL A 174 -6.42 15.28 4.55
N ALA A 175 -6.14 14.62 3.43
CA ALA A 175 -4.86 13.97 3.24
C ALA A 175 -4.37 14.11 1.79
N VAL A 176 -3.06 14.09 1.64
CA VAL A 176 -2.35 14.02 0.36
C VAL A 176 -1.24 12.99 0.46
N GLY A 177 -0.87 12.40 -0.66
CA GLY A 177 0.22 11.44 -0.73
C GLY A 177 0.89 11.48 -2.10
N PHE A 178 2.14 11.07 -2.12
CA PHE A 178 2.97 10.91 -3.30
C PHE A 178 3.80 9.64 -3.14
N ALA A 179 3.99 8.91 -4.23
CA ALA A 179 4.97 7.84 -4.32
C ALA A 179 5.62 7.86 -5.70
N ASP A 180 6.87 7.40 -5.75
CA ASP A 180 7.70 7.32 -6.94
C ASP A 180 8.62 6.12 -6.82
N GLY A 181 8.93 5.46 -7.95
CA GLY A 181 9.90 4.36 -7.95
C GLY A 181 9.89 3.53 -9.23
N GLU A 182 10.57 2.41 -9.13
CA GLU A 182 10.76 1.45 -10.21
C GLU A 182 10.11 0.11 -9.83
N GLN A 183 9.43 -0.49 -10.78
CA GLN A 183 8.79 -1.80 -10.61
C GLN A 183 9.05 -2.69 -11.81
N ALA A 184 9.62 -3.86 -11.57
CA ALA A 184 9.79 -4.86 -12.60
C ALA A 184 8.47 -5.60 -12.89
N GLY A 185 8.28 -5.99 -14.15
CA GLY A 185 7.26 -6.97 -14.53
C GLY A 185 5.88 -6.44 -14.83
N LEU A 186 5.69 -5.12 -14.97
CA LEU A 186 4.45 -4.57 -15.52
C LEU A 186 4.46 -4.51 -17.06
N SER A 187 5.62 -4.71 -17.71
CA SER A 187 5.69 -4.73 -19.18
C SER A 187 5.14 -6.02 -19.76
N ASP A 188 4.52 -5.94 -20.95
CA ASP A 188 4.02 -7.09 -21.72
C ASP A 188 5.10 -8.13 -22.06
N ASN A 189 6.37 -7.76 -22.02
CA ASN A 189 7.51 -8.63 -22.30
C ASN A 189 8.25 -9.16 -21.07
N GLY A 190 7.88 -8.71 -19.87
CA GLY A 190 8.42 -9.24 -18.62
C GLY A 190 9.90 -8.97 -18.38
N SER A 191 10.54 -8.13 -19.20
CA SER A 191 11.99 -7.89 -19.17
C SER A 191 12.37 -6.44 -18.91
N ASP A 192 11.40 -5.57 -18.80
CA ASP A 192 11.68 -4.14 -18.71
C ASP A 192 11.26 -3.56 -17.36
N GLU A 193 12.04 -2.65 -16.90
CA GLU A 193 11.85 -1.88 -15.69
C GLU A 193 10.90 -0.72 -16.00
N ILE A 194 9.87 -0.55 -15.19
CA ILE A 194 8.89 0.52 -15.32
C ILE A 194 9.12 1.51 -14.21
N THR A 195 9.37 2.75 -14.56
CA THR A 195 9.33 3.87 -13.61
C THR A 195 7.88 4.33 -13.46
N ALA A 196 7.45 4.59 -12.26
CA ALA A 196 6.10 5.06 -12.01
C ALA A 196 6.05 6.08 -10.89
N ASP A 197 5.11 7.00 -10.99
CA ASP A 197 4.77 7.89 -9.90
C ASP A 197 3.26 7.98 -9.68
N VAL A 198 2.86 8.40 -8.48
CA VAL A 198 1.46 8.61 -8.14
C VAL A 198 1.29 9.75 -7.16
N VAL A 199 0.27 10.55 -7.40
CA VAL A 199 -0.21 11.60 -6.50
C VAL A 199 -1.63 11.29 -6.08
N LYS A 200 -1.93 11.48 -4.78
CA LYS A 200 -3.28 11.30 -4.23
C LYS A 200 -3.67 12.49 -3.38
N ALA A 201 -4.96 12.82 -3.41
CA ALA A 201 -5.53 13.76 -2.46
C ALA A 201 -6.96 13.35 -2.10
N GLY A 202 -7.37 13.61 -0.87
CA GLY A 202 -8.69 13.22 -0.43
C GLY A 202 -9.18 13.92 0.81
N VAL A 203 -10.50 13.91 0.95
CA VAL A 203 -11.22 14.51 2.06
C VAL A 203 -12.25 13.51 2.59
N LYS A 204 -12.30 13.37 3.91
CA LYS A 204 -13.35 12.65 4.62
C LYS A 204 -14.02 13.59 5.62
N TYR A 205 -15.35 13.58 5.63
CA TYR A 205 -16.15 14.33 6.61
C TYR A 205 -17.17 13.40 7.27
N VAL A 206 -17.18 13.40 8.59
CA VAL A 206 -18.09 12.57 9.40
C VAL A 206 -19.12 13.50 10.07
N THR A 207 -20.39 13.19 10.00
CA THR A 207 -21.42 13.95 10.71
C THR A 207 -22.55 13.01 11.17
N GLY A 208 -22.65 12.81 12.49
CA GLY A 208 -23.54 11.81 13.06
C GLY A 208 -23.21 10.41 12.50
N ASP A 209 -24.22 9.76 11.91
CA ASP A 209 -24.10 8.42 11.32
C ASP A 209 -23.64 8.44 9.84
N LEU A 210 -23.39 9.62 9.27
CA LEU A 210 -22.97 9.79 7.88
C LEU A 210 -21.46 10.02 7.77
N THR A 211 -20.85 9.38 6.78
CA THR A 211 -19.46 9.63 6.37
C THR A 211 -19.45 9.92 4.88
N PHE A 212 -18.80 11.01 4.50
CA PHE A 212 -18.58 11.42 3.11
C PHE A 212 -17.09 11.29 2.82
N ASN A 213 -16.75 10.70 1.67
CA ASN A 213 -15.39 10.66 1.15
C ASN A 213 -15.36 11.18 -0.28
N VAL A 214 -14.35 11.97 -0.60
CA VAL A 214 -14.02 12.39 -1.96
C VAL A 214 -12.52 12.27 -2.11
N GLY A 215 -12.07 11.70 -3.21
CA GLY A 215 -10.65 11.54 -3.48
C GLY A 215 -10.33 11.53 -4.96
N ILE A 216 -9.09 11.87 -5.24
CA ILE A 216 -8.46 11.77 -6.55
C ILE A 216 -7.15 11.00 -6.42
N ALA A 217 -6.80 10.26 -7.46
CA ALA A 217 -5.49 9.68 -7.66
C ALA A 217 -5.09 9.86 -9.12
N SER A 218 -3.84 10.24 -9.35
CA SER A 218 -3.23 10.34 -10.67
C SER A 218 -1.93 9.59 -10.64
N GLY A 219 -1.73 8.64 -11.54
CA GLY A 219 -0.50 7.85 -11.65
C GLY A 219 -0.05 7.79 -13.09
N ASP A 220 1.25 7.92 -13.27
CA ASP A 220 1.95 7.80 -14.55
C ASP A 220 2.97 6.66 -14.45
N ALA A 221 3.11 5.88 -15.52
CA ALA A 221 4.12 4.84 -15.63
C ALA A 221 4.80 4.92 -16.98
N GLN A 222 6.12 4.77 -16.99
CA GLN A 222 6.93 4.76 -18.20
C GLN A 222 7.62 3.42 -18.35
N ASP A 223 7.37 2.76 -19.45
CA ASP A 223 8.09 1.56 -19.86
C ASP A 223 9.35 1.95 -20.64
N ASN A 224 10.51 1.52 -20.14
CA ASN A 224 11.81 1.81 -20.76
C ASN A 224 12.20 0.81 -21.85
N THR A 225 11.26 0.18 -22.54
CA THR A 225 11.54 -0.83 -23.57
C THR A 225 12.37 -0.26 -24.72
N ILE A 226 13.64 -0.60 -24.77
CA ILE A 226 14.54 -0.24 -25.88
C ILE A 226 14.16 -1.06 -27.10
N GLY A 227 13.37 -0.48 -28.02
CA GLY A 227 13.16 -1.04 -29.35
C GLY A 227 11.73 -1.30 -29.78
N SER A 228 10.74 -1.03 -29.00
CA SER A 228 9.36 -0.92 -29.49
C SER A 228 9.10 0.47 -30.03
N SER A 229 8.33 0.57 -31.10
CA SER A 229 8.10 1.82 -31.86
C SER A 229 6.97 2.67 -31.26
N GLY A 230 6.78 2.65 -29.96
CA GLY A 230 5.86 3.49 -29.20
C GLY A 230 6.55 3.97 -27.96
N GLY A 231 6.50 5.24 -27.65
CA GLY A 231 6.85 5.75 -26.34
C GLY A 231 5.73 5.29 -25.40
N ASN A 232 6.08 4.68 -24.30
CA ASN A 232 5.24 3.83 -23.53
C ASN A 232 4.92 4.55 -22.21
N ASP A 233 4.08 5.58 -22.32
CA ASP A 233 3.59 6.30 -21.16
C ASP A 233 2.15 5.87 -20.89
N ASP A 234 1.94 5.12 -19.82
CA ASP A 234 0.62 4.80 -19.30
C ASP A 234 0.24 5.80 -18.22
N ALA A 235 -0.98 6.27 -18.25
CA ALA A 235 -1.49 7.16 -17.23
C ALA A 235 -2.88 6.73 -16.76
N GLN A 236 -3.16 6.93 -15.49
CA GLN A 236 -4.47 6.66 -14.91
C GLN A 236 -4.89 7.76 -13.95
N ASP A 237 -6.04 8.38 -14.24
CA ASP A 237 -6.70 9.30 -13.34
C ASP A 237 -7.97 8.67 -12.75
N VAL A 238 -8.08 8.70 -11.44
CA VAL A 238 -9.24 8.21 -10.69
C VAL A 238 -9.85 9.34 -9.87
N THR A 239 -11.15 9.55 -10.02
CA THR A 239 -11.91 10.42 -9.13
C THR A 239 -13.03 9.61 -8.50
N SER A 240 -13.18 9.71 -7.19
CA SER A 240 -14.22 8.98 -6.48
C SER A 240 -14.92 9.83 -5.43
N ALA A 241 -16.18 9.50 -5.20
CA ALA A 241 -16.99 10.05 -4.12
C ALA A 241 -17.83 8.94 -3.52
N SER A 242 -17.95 8.90 -2.20
CA SER A 242 -18.83 7.97 -1.52
C SER A 242 -19.51 8.59 -0.31
N VAL A 243 -20.66 8.04 0.04
CA VAL A 243 -21.34 8.28 1.30
C VAL A 243 -21.68 6.96 1.94
N SER A 244 -21.38 6.84 3.22
CA SER A 244 -21.78 5.71 4.05
C SER A 244 -22.66 6.17 5.20
N TYR A 245 -23.62 5.33 5.58
CA TYR A 245 -24.57 5.57 6.64
C TYR A 245 -24.61 4.38 7.61
N ALA A 246 -24.30 4.63 8.87
CA ALA A 246 -24.41 3.63 9.93
C ALA A 246 -25.87 3.38 10.26
N VAL A 247 -26.47 2.34 9.69
CA VAL A 247 -27.92 2.00 9.86
C VAL A 247 -28.17 1.43 11.24
N ALA A 248 -27.26 0.61 11.74
CA ALA A 248 -27.31 -0.04 13.04
C ALA A 248 -25.90 -0.47 13.46
N SER A 249 -25.72 -0.93 14.71
CA SER A 249 -24.46 -1.50 15.16
C SER A 249 -24.05 -2.66 14.22
N GLY A 250 -22.88 -2.56 13.62
CA GLY A 250 -22.34 -3.54 12.69
C GLY A 250 -22.96 -3.53 11.28
N VAL A 251 -23.84 -2.57 10.95
CA VAL A 251 -24.46 -2.46 9.62
C VAL A 251 -24.28 -1.05 9.06
N THR A 252 -23.57 -0.95 7.92
CA THR A 252 -23.34 0.31 7.22
C THR A 252 -23.82 0.20 5.77
N ALA A 253 -24.72 1.07 5.35
CA ALA A 253 -25.12 1.23 3.94
C ALA A 253 -24.13 2.17 3.23
N ILE A 254 -23.79 1.86 1.96
CA ILE A 254 -22.78 2.58 1.18
C ILE A 254 -23.34 2.89 -0.20
N LEU A 255 -23.13 4.13 -0.66
CA LEU A 255 -23.30 4.54 -2.04
C LEU A 255 -22.00 5.18 -2.51
N GLY A 256 -21.46 4.71 -3.63
CA GLY A 256 -20.24 5.22 -4.21
C GLY A 256 -20.35 5.48 -5.70
N TYR A 257 -19.50 6.39 -6.19
CA TYR A 257 -19.32 6.73 -7.59
C TYR A 257 -17.83 6.90 -7.88
N THR A 258 -17.37 6.32 -8.97
CA THR A 258 -15.98 6.43 -9.42
C THR A 258 -15.93 6.70 -10.92
N THR A 259 -15.04 7.59 -11.33
CA THR A 259 -14.64 7.79 -12.72
C THR A 259 -13.17 7.41 -12.87
N VAL A 260 -12.83 6.84 -14.00
CA VAL A 260 -11.47 6.50 -14.40
C VAL A 260 -11.25 6.98 -15.81
N GLU A 261 -10.15 7.67 -16.02
CA GLU A 261 -9.57 7.92 -17.35
C GLU A 261 -8.23 7.18 -17.39
N ALA A 262 -8.02 6.39 -18.43
CA ALA A 262 -6.79 5.64 -18.59
C ALA A 262 -6.31 5.82 -20.03
N SER A 263 -5.03 6.10 -20.18
CA SER A 263 -4.34 6.16 -21.44
C SER A 263 -3.27 5.08 -21.48
N ASP A 264 -3.27 4.32 -22.56
CA ASP A 264 -2.28 3.29 -22.88
C ASP A 264 -1.58 3.75 -24.15
N GLU A 265 -0.29 3.62 -24.20
CA GLU A 265 0.59 4.05 -25.28
C GLU A 265 0.09 3.78 -26.71
N GLY A 266 -0.27 4.82 -27.42
CA GLY A 266 -0.71 4.74 -28.82
C GLY A 266 -2.05 4.07 -29.03
N ALA A 267 -2.73 3.62 -27.99
CA ALA A 267 -4.11 3.15 -27.98
C ALA A 267 -5.08 4.27 -27.62
N SER A 268 -6.37 4.02 -27.73
CA SER A 268 -7.40 4.97 -27.36
C SER A 268 -7.41 5.16 -25.82
N THR A 269 -7.57 6.42 -25.39
CA THR A 269 -7.91 6.70 -24.00
C THR A 269 -9.22 6.00 -23.67
N ASP A 270 -9.20 5.16 -22.63
CA ASP A 270 -10.39 4.52 -22.11
C ASP A 270 -10.90 5.31 -20.90
N ASP A 271 -12.16 5.73 -20.98
CA ASP A 271 -12.84 6.39 -19.89
C ASP A 271 -14.02 5.57 -19.40
N GLY A 272 -14.26 5.58 -18.13
CA GLY A 272 -15.32 4.81 -17.52
C GLY A 272 -15.85 5.42 -16.23
N SER A 273 -17.06 5.03 -15.87
CA SER A 273 -17.61 5.37 -14.58
C SER A 273 -18.45 4.23 -14.02
N ALA A 274 -18.45 4.10 -12.71
CA ALA A 274 -19.20 3.08 -12.01
C ALA A 274 -19.93 3.63 -10.78
N TRP A 275 -21.12 3.11 -10.55
CA TRP A 275 -21.89 3.30 -9.34
C TRP A 275 -21.86 2.04 -8.49
N TYR A 276 -21.72 2.21 -7.21
CA TYR A 276 -21.82 1.14 -6.22
C TYR A 276 -22.89 1.47 -5.19
N ILE A 277 -23.72 0.49 -4.88
CA ILE A 277 -24.64 0.52 -3.74
C ILE A 277 -24.52 -0.81 -3.00
N GLY A 278 -24.33 -0.76 -1.70
CA GLY A 278 -24.11 -1.98 -0.91
C GLY A 278 -24.27 -1.75 0.58
N ALA A 279 -24.00 -2.80 1.33
CA ALA A 279 -23.95 -2.74 2.78
C ALA A 279 -22.80 -3.62 3.31
N ASN A 280 -22.05 -3.09 4.26
CA ASN A 280 -21.10 -3.85 5.05
C ASN A 280 -21.77 -4.32 6.33
N MET A 281 -21.53 -5.58 6.70
CA MET A 281 -22.03 -6.18 7.93
C MET A 281 -20.86 -6.80 8.70
N SER A 282 -20.70 -6.41 9.96
CA SER A 282 -19.73 -7.01 10.89
C SER A 282 -20.49 -7.65 12.06
N PHE A 283 -20.15 -8.90 12.36
CA PHE A 283 -20.80 -9.71 13.40
C PHE A 283 -19.81 -10.05 14.51
#